data_59bf4c3b6b5710571966d4993f9d9a54
#
_entry.id   59bf4c3b6b5710571966d4993f9d9a54
#
_cell.length_a   1.000
_cell.length_b   1.000
_cell.length_c   1.000
_cell.angle_alpha   90.00
_cell.angle_beta   90.00
_cell.angle_gamma   90.00
#
_symmetry.space_group_name_H-M   'P 1'
#
loop_
_entity.id
_entity.type
_entity.pdbx_description
1 polymer ?
#
loop_
_entity_poly.entity_id
_entity_poly.type
_entity_poly.pdbx_seq_one_letter_code
_entity_poly.pdbx_strand_id
1 'polypeptide(L)'
;EEAAALERKVPAQEQQQLQAASETFLALWKPANTADPKGAVIIVPGAGETADWPQAIGPLRQKLPNAEWSSLSITLPDLQSDAIAPRVVEATAAPKAPETGSKDATTAQPIEQAAGGEAEVADQVVAETTEEQSKADAERIFARIDAAIAYAEQQSARRIVVLGHGTGAYWAARYLSERQTAQVEKFVMVDAQAPAKAKPPLAELTPTLKLPTADIFYMDKPLDRHAALERMQASKRLKTPAFSQVALRALPDNKAEQEQLFRRVRGWLNPQTPD
;
A
#
# COMPACT_ATOMS: atom_id res chain seq x y z
N GLU A 1 4.38 10.38 -15.94
CA GLU A 1 5.54 9.87 -16.72
C GLU A 1 5.76 8.36 -16.53
N GLU A 2 5.61 7.83 -15.33
CA GLU A 2 5.83 6.39 -15.06
C GLU A 2 4.84 5.47 -15.78
N ALA A 3 3.56 5.83 -15.83
CA ALA A 3 2.54 5.06 -16.55
C ALA A 3 2.85 4.97 -18.05
N ALA A 4 3.27 6.08 -18.68
CA ALA A 4 3.65 6.10 -20.08
C ALA A 4 4.94 5.31 -20.37
N ALA A 5 5.85 5.24 -19.41
CA ALA A 5 7.05 4.40 -19.53
C ALA A 5 6.70 2.91 -19.40
N LEU A 6 5.75 2.57 -18.56
CA LEU A 6 5.24 1.22 -18.39
C LEU A 6 4.49 0.75 -19.64
N GLU A 7 3.65 1.59 -20.22
CA GLU A 7 2.89 1.28 -21.45
C GLU A 7 3.80 0.91 -22.62
N ARG A 8 5.00 1.47 -22.69
CA ARG A 8 6.00 1.13 -23.73
C ARG A 8 6.70 -0.20 -23.51
N LYS A 9 6.73 -0.71 -22.29
CA LYS A 9 7.46 -1.93 -21.93
C LYS A 9 6.58 -3.17 -21.89
N VAL A 10 5.31 -3.02 -21.59
CA VAL A 10 4.38 -4.14 -21.43
C VAL A 10 3.66 -4.40 -22.74
N PRO A 11 3.42 -5.67 -23.13
CA PRO A 11 2.64 -5.99 -24.32
C PRO A 11 1.26 -5.33 -24.30
N ALA A 12 0.84 -4.75 -25.41
CA ALA A 12 -0.43 -4.01 -25.52
C ALA A 12 -1.65 -4.86 -25.17
N GLN A 13 -1.63 -6.15 -25.41
CA GLN A 13 -2.71 -7.08 -25.09
C GLN A 13 -2.93 -7.27 -23.59
N GLU A 14 -1.92 -6.99 -22.76
CA GLU A 14 -2.02 -7.08 -21.31
C GLU A 14 -2.51 -5.78 -20.68
N GLN A 15 -2.51 -4.69 -21.43
CA GLN A 15 -2.88 -3.36 -20.95
C GLN A 15 -4.39 -3.14 -21.01
N GLN A 16 -4.95 -2.69 -19.89
CA GLN A 16 -6.36 -2.32 -19.77
C GLN A 16 -6.48 -0.93 -19.16
N GLN A 17 -7.28 -0.08 -19.80
CA GLN A 17 -7.64 1.23 -19.25
C GLN A 17 -8.96 1.08 -18.49
N LEU A 18 -8.91 1.19 -17.17
CA LEU A 18 -10.08 1.07 -16.32
C LEU A 18 -10.55 2.42 -15.83
N GLN A 19 -11.85 2.54 -15.63
CA GLN A 19 -12.50 3.75 -15.13
C GLN A 19 -12.76 3.63 -13.63
N ALA A 20 -12.17 4.51 -12.84
CA ALA A 20 -12.41 4.61 -11.40
C ALA A 20 -12.99 5.99 -11.08
N ALA A 21 -14.29 6.08 -10.82
CA ALA A 21 -15.00 7.35 -10.66
C ALA A 21 -14.74 8.29 -11.87
N SER A 22 -14.06 9.42 -11.64
CA SER A 22 -13.71 10.38 -12.72
C SER A 22 -12.33 10.15 -13.34
N GLU A 23 -11.58 9.15 -12.86
CA GLU A 23 -10.20 8.88 -13.28
C GLU A 23 -10.12 7.61 -14.13
N THR A 24 -9.26 7.64 -15.15
CA THR A 24 -8.86 6.45 -15.90
C THR A 24 -7.47 6.03 -15.44
N PHE A 25 -7.24 4.74 -15.25
CA PHE A 25 -5.95 4.22 -14.82
C PHE A 25 -5.57 2.96 -15.59
N LEU A 26 -4.27 2.73 -15.70
CA LEU A 26 -3.73 1.54 -16.33
C LEU A 26 -3.78 0.36 -15.37
N ALA A 27 -4.29 -0.77 -15.85
CA ALA A 27 -4.19 -2.07 -15.19
C ALA A 27 -3.60 -3.08 -16.16
N LEU A 28 -2.92 -4.09 -15.64
CA LEU A 28 -2.30 -5.15 -16.43
C LEU A 28 -3.02 -6.46 -16.16
N TRP A 29 -3.66 -6.98 -17.17
CA TRP A 29 -4.40 -8.24 -17.12
C TRP A 29 -3.65 -9.35 -17.82
N LYS A 30 -3.49 -10.47 -17.12
CA LYS A 30 -2.93 -11.70 -17.69
C LYS A 30 -3.81 -12.88 -17.33
N PRO A 31 -4.48 -13.48 -18.31
CA PRO A 31 -5.37 -14.62 -18.05
C PRO A 31 -4.58 -15.85 -17.61
N ALA A 32 -5.21 -16.68 -16.79
CA ALA A 32 -4.65 -17.97 -16.38
C ALA A 32 -4.37 -18.88 -17.58
N ASN A 33 -3.27 -19.64 -17.49
CA ASN A 33 -2.86 -20.59 -18.52
C ASN A 33 -3.62 -21.92 -18.40
N THR A 34 -4.95 -21.86 -18.35
CA THR A 34 -5.82 -23.01 -18.25
C THR A 34 -7.21 -22.68 -18.78
N ALA A 35 -7.92 -23.68 -19.25
CA ALA A 35 -9.31 -23.52 -19.68
C ALA A 35 -10.29 -23.32 -18.53
N ASP A 36 -9.91 -23.72 -17.31
CA ASP A 36 -10.73 -23.60 -16.09
C ASP A 36 -9.96 -22.85 -14.99
N PRO A 37 -9.90 -21.50 -15.06
CA PRO A 37 -9.20 -20.70 -14.05
C PRO A 37 -9.80 -20.85 -12.66
N LYS A 38 -8.96 -20.88 -11.65
CA LYS A 38 -9.40 -20.88 -10.24
C LYS A 38 -10.01 -19.55 -9.81
N GLY A 39 -9.57 -18.48 -10.42
CA GLY A 39 -10.03 -17.13 -10.14
C GLY A 39 -9.03 -16.09 -10.62
N ALA A 40 -9.15 -14.89 -10.09
CA ALA A 40 -8.24 -13.77 -10.36
C ALA A 40 -7.63 -13.21 -9.08
N VAL A 41 -6.36 -12.86 -9.15
CA VAL A 41 -5.64 -12.15 -8.09
C VAL A 41 -5.48 -10.69 -8.51
N ILE A 42 -6.05 -9.78 -7.75
CA ILE A 42 -5.87 -8.35 -7.91
C ILE A 42 -4.65 -7.94 -7.09
N ILE A 43 -3.64 -7.40 -7.76
CA ILE A 43 -2.37 -6.99 -7.14
C ILE A 43 -2.37 -5.49 -6.93
N VAL A 44 -2.24 -5.08 -5.68
CA VAL A 44 -2.18 -3.68 -5.25
C VAL A 44 -0.73 -3.35 -4.89
N PRO A 45 -0.03 -2.55 -5.72
CA PRO A 45 1.36 -2.19 -5.46
C PRO A 45 1.50 -1.20 -4.32
N GLY A 46 2.72 -1.02 -3.83
CA GLY A 46 3.05 -0.03 -2.82
C GLY A 46 3.36 1.36 -3.39
N ALA A 47 3.63 2.30 -2.49
CA ALA A 47 4.04 3.65 -2.86
C ALA A 47 5.31 3.63 -3.71
N GLY A 48 5.30 4.35 -4.83
CA GLY A 48 6.41 4.41 -5.77
C GLY A 48 6.60 3.15 -6.62
N GLU A 49 5.72 2.16 -6.51
CA GLU A 49 5.79 0.94 -7.31
C GLU A 49 4.83 1.03 -8.50
N THR A 50 5.23 0.46 -9.63
CA THR A 50 4.38 0.34 -10.81
C THR A 50 3.59 -0.96 -10.80
N ALA A 51 2.60 -1.08 -11.69
CA ALA A 51 1.83 -2.32 -11.88
C ALA A 51 2.66 -3.51 -12.39
N ASP A 52 3.88 -3.27 -12.84
CA ASP A 52 4.86 -4.29 -13.23
C ASP A 52 6.19 -4.09 -12.49
N TRP A 53 6.12 -3.69 -11.23
CA TRP A 53 7.30 -3.46 -10.41
C TRP A 53 8.21 -4.69 -10.38
N PRO A 54 9.54 -4.55 -10.60
CA PRO A 54 10.43 -5.70 -10.79
C PRO A 54 10.54 -6.63 -9.59
N GLN A 55 10.28 -6.12 -8.38
CA GLN A 55 10.27 -6.91 -7.16
C GLN A 55 8.83 -7.27 -6.78
N ALA A 56 8.57 -8.50 -6.52
CA ALA A 56 7.29 -9.06 -6.11
C ALA A 56 6.16 -8.89 -7.16
N ILE A 57 5.79 -7.68 -7.54
CA ILE A 57 4.62 -7.39 -8.38
C ILE A 57 4.72 -8.05 -9.77
N GLY A 58 5.75 -7.70 -10.54
CA GLY A 58 5.97 -8.23 -11.89
C GLY A 58 6.11 -9.75 -11.91
N PRO A 59 6.99 -10.33 -11.08
CA PRO A 59 7.13 -11.78 -11.01
C PRO A 59 5.86 -12.52 -10.63
N LEU A 60 5.10 -12.04 -9.65
CA LEU A 60 3.82 -12.63 -9.26
C LEU A 60 2.79 -12.51 -10.39
N ARG A 61 2.67 -11.34 -10.99
CA ARG A 61 1.78 -11.09 -12.12
C ARG A 61 2.02 -12.06 -13.26
N GLN A 62 3.29 -12.34 -13.56
CA GLN A 62 3.69 -13.23 -14.67
C GLN A 62 3.59 -14.72 -14.33
N LYS A 63 3.77 -15.10 -13.07
CA LYS A 63 3.80 -16.50 -12.63
C LYS A 63 2.45 -17.05 -12.18
N LEU A 64 1.57 -16.23 -11.63
CA LEU A 64 0.24 -16.66 -11.18
C LEU A 64 -0.59 -17.36 -12.28
N PRO A 65 -0.55 -16.93 -13.56
CA PRO A 65 -1.22 -17.65 -14.62
C PRO A 65 -0.82 -19.12 -14.76
N ASN A 66 0.43 -19.47 -14.46
CA ASN A 66 0.88 -20.86 -14.46
C ASN A 66 0.39 -21.66 -13.25
N ALA A 67 -0.10 -20.98 -12.22
CA ALA A 67 -0.77 -21.56 -11.05
C ALA A 67 -2.29 -21.56 -11.17
N GLU A 68 -2.81 -21.38 -12.38
CA GLU A 68 -4.24 -21.36 -12.72
C GLU A 68 -5.01 -20.14 -12.21
N TRP A 69 -4.32 -19.08 -11.86
CA TRP A 69 -4.90 -17.79 -11.46
C TRP A 69 -4.64 -16.71 -12.49
N SER A 70 -5.68 -16.05 -12.96
CA SER A 70 -5.52 -14.81 -13.69
C SER A 70 -4.95 -13.73 -12.77
N SER A 71 -4.16 -12.81 -13.30
CA SER A 71 -3.62 -11.70 -12.53
C SER A 71 -4.09 -10.36 -13.09
N LEU A 72 -4.45 -9.44 -12.20
CA LEU A 72 -4.80 -8.07 -12.52
C LEU A 72 -4.03 -7.13 -11.60
N SER A 73 -2.97 -6.57 -12.12
CA SER A 73 -2.15 -5.60 -11.40
C SER A 73 -2.63 -4.19 -11.70
N ILE A 74 -2.85 -3.38 -10.68
CA ILE A 74 -3.36 -2.01 -10.83
C ILE A 74 -2.27 -0.97 -10.64
N THR A 75 -2.48 0.21 -11.19
CA THR A 75 -1.68 1.40 -10.93
C THR A 75 -2.36 2.22 -9.85
N LEU A 76 -1.63 2.58 -8.81
CA LEU A 76 -2.13 3.48 -7.78
C LEU A 76 -2.06 4.94 -8.22
N PRO A 77 -2.96 5.81 -7.73
CA PRO A 77 -2.86 7.25 -7.94
C PRO A 77 -1.66 7.83 -7.16
N ASP A 78 -1.17 8.97 -7.60
CA ASP A 78 -0.25 9.76 -6.79
C ASP A 78 -0.97 10.23 -5.53
N LEU A 79 -0.40 9.89 -4.37
CA LEU A 79 -1.03 10.17 -3.09
C LEU A 79 -0.75 11.61 -2.65
N GLN A 80 -1.77 12.31 -2.24
CA GLN A 80 -1.64 13.67 -1.69
C GLN A 80 -0.91 13.67 -0.35
N SER A 81 -1.07 12.62 0.43
CA SER A 81 -0.38 12.42 1.70
C SER A 81 1.14 12.21 1.55
N ASP A 82 1.59 11.75 0.37
CA ASP A 82 3.00 11.58 0.04
C ASP A 82 3.60 12.82 -0.66
N ALA A 83 2.78 13.82 -0.99
CA ALA A 83 3.26 15.06 -1.58
C ALA A 83 4.17 15.76 -0.56
N ILE A 84 5.44 15.94 -0.93
CA ILE A 84 6.36 16.76 -0.16
C ILE A 84 5.81 18.17 -0.19
N ALA A 85 5.42 18.70 0.97
CA ALA A 85 5.03 20.10 1.08
C ALA A 85 6.14 20.95 0.42
N PRO A 86 5.79 21.86 -0.49
CA PRO A 86 6.80 22.70 -1.11
C PRO A 86 7.56 23.40 0.02
N ARG A 87 8.86 23.21 0.02
CA ARG A 87 9.74 23.96 0.94
C ARG A 87 9.44 25.42 0.67
N VAL A 88 8.82 26.08 1.61
CA VAL A 88 8.79 27.53 1.64
C VAL A 88 10.25 27.94 1.81
N VAL A 89 10.88 28.28 0.70
CA VAL A 89 12.17 28.95 0.75
C VAL A 89 11.83 30.30 1.33
N GLU A 90 11.99 30.46 2.64
CA GLU A 90 12.10 31.80 3.19
C GLU A 90 13.21 32.44 2.41
N ALA A 91 12.83 33.43 1.64
CA ALA A 91 13.79 34.31 0.98
C ALA A 91 14.61 34.94 2.08
N THR A 92 15.79 34.38 2.33
CA THR A 92 16.79 35.02 3.18
C THR A 92 17.08 36.35 2.53
N ALA A 93 16.57 37.42 3.17
CA ALA A 93 16.93 38.77 2.80
C ALA A 93 18.47 38.88 2.81
N ALA A 94 19.00 39.38 1.74
CA ALA A 94 20.45 39.63 1.61
C ALA A 94 20.99 40.39 2.82
N PRO A 95 22.18 40.03 3.34
CA PRO A 95 22.75 40.74 4.46
C PRO A 95 23.09 42.15 4.04
N LYS A 96 22.46 43.15 4.68
CA LYS A 96 22.90 44.51 4.63
C LYS A 96 24.20 44.63 5.44
N ALA A 97 25.20 45.27 4.83
CA ALA A 97 26.46 45.55 5.44
C ALA A 97 26.34 46.41 6.72
N PRO A 98 27.25 46.26 7.70
CA PRO A 98 27.14 46.93 8.97
C PRO A 98 27.57 48.41 8.85
N GLU A 99 26.70 49.32 9.26
CA GLU A 99 27.12 50.65 9.65
C GLU A 99 27.39 50.72 11.14
N THR A 100 28.57 51.13 11.46
CA THR A 100 29.08 51.43 12.80
C THR A 100 28.40 52.65 13.40
N GLY A 101 27.91 52.54 14.62
CA GLY A 101 27.43 53.68 15.40
C GLY A 101 27.09 53.32 16.85
N SER A 102 27.91 53.79 17.73
CA SER A 102 28.05 53.50 19.15
C SER A 102 26.91 53.93 20.06
N LYS A 103 26.83 53.23 21.25
CA LYS A 103 26.44 53.62 22.60
C LYS A 103 24.94 53.91 22.88
N ASP A 104 24.28 53.20 23.74
CA ASP A 104 24.27 53.29 25.22
C ASP A 104 23.35 52.25 25.84
N ALA A 105 23.74 51.80 27.00
CA ALA A 105 23.01 50.88 27.82
C ALA A 105 21.74 51.47 28.45
N THR A 106 20.63 50.71 28.50
CA THR A 106 19.72 50.79 29.62
C THR A 106 18.79 49.54 29.64
N THR A 107 18.86 48.78 30.72
CA THR A 107 17.86 47.95 31.41
C THR A 107 16.61 47.59 30.59
N ALA A 108 16.47 46.35 30.23
CA ALA A 108 15.19 45.76 29.88
C ALA A 108 14.83 44.64 30.86
N GLN A 109 13.69 44.82 31.50
CA GLN A 109 13.04 43.79 32.30
C GLN A 109 12.54 42.65 31.43
N PRO A 110 12.53 41.39 31.93
CA PRO A 110 11.97 40.26 31.18
C PRO A 110 10.45 40.36 31.18
N ILE A 111 9.88 40.40 30.03
CA ILE A 111 8.46 40.13 29.82
C ILE A 111 8.29 38.63 29.64
N GLU A 112 7.82 37.99 30.69
CA GLU A 112 7.18 36.69 30.53
C GLU A 112 5.92 36.89 29.69
N GLN A 113 5.90 36.33 28.53
CA GLN A 113 4.65 36.17 27.80
C GLN A 113 4.58 34.80 27.15
N ALA A 114 3.61 34.08 27.65
CA ALA A 114 3.01 32.85 27.24
C ALA A 114 3.14 32.53 25.72
N ALA A 115 4.05 31.64 25.41
CA ALA A 115 4.05 30.91 24.16
C ALA A 115 3.30 29.58 24.38
N GLY A 116 1.99 29.64 24.48
CA GLY A 116 1.15 28.46 24.71
C GLY A 116 0.04 28.23 23.71
N GLY A 117 -0.16 29.16 22.75
CA GLY A 117 -1.34 29.10 21.88
C GLY A 117 -1.11 28.77 20.42
N GLU A 118 0.07 29.06 19.87
CA GLU A 118 0.27 28.93 18.45
C GLU A 118 0.77 27.54 17.99
N ALA A 119 1.42 26.79 18.86
CA ALA A 119 1.89 25.46 18.53
C ALA A 119 0.77 24.41 18.51
N GLU A 120 -0.21 24.50 19.39
CA GLU A 120 -1.34 23.56 19.42
C GLU A 120 -2.30 23.76 18.25
N VAL A 121 -2.54 24.99 17.82
CA VAL A 121 -3.41 25.28 16.67
C VAL A 121 -2.75 24.87 15.35
N ALA A 122 -1.45 25.08 15.20
CA ALA A 122 -0.71 24.66 14.03
C ALA A 122 -0.63 23.13 13.92
N ASP A 123 -0.41 22.42 15.01
CA ASP A 123 -0.41 20.95 15.05
C ASP A 123 -1.79 20.35 14.76
N GLN A 124 -2.86 20.97 15.28
CA GLN A 124 -4.24 20.52 15.00
C GLN A 124 -4.61 20.73 13.53
N VAL A 125 -4.30 21.88 12.95
CA VAL A 125 -4.57 22.17 11.53
C VAL A 125 -3.78 21.22 10.62
N VAL A 126 -2.52 20.95 10.92
CA VAL A 126 -1.69 20.00 10.16
C VAL A 126 -2.21 18.57 10.29
N ALA A 127 -2.68 18.17 11.49
CA ALA A 127 -3.24 16.84 11.71
C ALA A 127 -4.58 16.67 10.97
N GLU A 128 -5.47 17.64 11.02
CA GLU A 128 -6.75 17.63 10.31
C GLU A 128 -6.55 17.58 8.79
N THR A 129 -5.66 18.40 8.24
CA THR A 129 -5.32 18.39 6.81
C THR A 129 -4.75 17.03 6.39
N THR A 130 -3.93 16.41 7.22
CA THR A 130 -3.36 15.08 6.95
C THR A 130 -4.43 13.99 6.97
N GLU A 131 -5.40 14.04 7.86
CA GLU A 131 -6.52 13.08 7.91
C GLU A 131 -7.45 13.22 6.72
N GLU A 132 -7.77 14.45 6.31
CA GLU A 132 -8.56 14.71 5.10
C GLU A 132 -7.83 14.22 3.83
N GLN A 133 -6.54 14.47 3.70
CA GLN A 133 -5.73 13.98 2.60
C GLN A 133 -5.68 12.46 2.56
N SER A 134 -5.48 11.81 3.71
CA SER A 134 -5.49 10.36 3.82
C SER A 134 -6.84 9.76 3.44
N LYS A 135 -7.93 10.41 3.82
CA LYS A 135 -9.29 10.00 3.45
C LYS A 135 -9.54 10.15 1.94
N ALA A 136 -9.09 11.26 1.35
CA ALA A 136 -9.20 11.48 -0.09
C ALA A 136 -8.37 10.46 -0.89
N ASP A 137 -7.15 10.16 -0.44
CA ASP A 137 -6.31 9.13 -1.03
C ASP A 137 -6.96 7.74 -0.93
N ALA A 138 -7.55 7.41 0.22
CA ALA A 138 -8.28 6.16 0.42
C ALA A 138 -9.44 6.01 -0.57
N GLU A 139 -10.26 7.04 -0.75
CA GLU A 139 -11.39 7.02 -1.68
C GLU A 139 -10.94 6.79 -3.13
N ARG A 140 -9.85 7.41 -3.56
CA ARG A 140 -9.29 7.22 -4.89
C ARG A 140 -8.77 5.79 -5.10
N ILE A 141 -8.05 5.24 -4.12
CA ILE A 141 -7.55 3.87 -4.17
C ILE A 141 -8.71 2.87 -4.14
N PHE A 142 -9.69 3.09 -3.30
CA PHE A 142 -10.88 2.22 -3.18
C PHE A 142 -11.67 2.17 -4.49
N ALA A 143 -11.83 3.29 -5.17
CA ALA A 143 -12.47 3.34 -6.47
C ALA A 143 -11.70 2.50 -7.52
N ARG A 144 -10.37 2.49 -7.47
CA ARG A 144 -9.55 1.66 -8.37
C ARG A 144 -9.65 0.17 -8.04
N ILE A 145 -9.70 -0.19 -6.76
CA ILE A 145 -9.92 -1.58 -6.35
C ILE A 145 -11.31 -2.06 -6.77
N ASP A 146 -12.35 -1.24 -6.59
CA ASP A 146 -13.70 -1.53 -7.07
C ASP A 146 -13.74 -1.76 -8.58
N ALA A 147 -13.07 -0.91 -9.36
CA ALA A 147 -12.98 -1.06 -10.80
C ALA A 147 -12.23 -2.34 -11.22
N ALA A 148 -11.20 -2.71 -10.49
CA ALA A 148 -10.45 -3.95 -10.72
C ALA A 148 -11.31 -5.18 -10.43
N ILE A 149 -12.05 -5.19 -9.34
CA ILE A 149 -12.99 -6.26 -9.00
C ILE A 149 -14.07 -6.40 -10.10
N ALA A 150 -14.67 -5.30 -10.52
CA ALA A 150 -15.66 -5.29 -11.59
C ALA A 150 -15.09 -5.84 -12.90
N TYR A 151 -13.87 -5.46 -13.26
CA TYR A 151 -13.20 -6.00 -14.44
C TYR A 151 -12.96 -7.50 -14.36
N ALA A 152 -12.46 -7.99 -13.21
CA ALA A 152 -12.26 -9.42 -13.00
C ALA A 152 -13.57 -10.22 -13.12
N GLU A 153 -14.66 -9.69 -12.60
CA GLU A 153 -16.00 -10.29 -12.74
C GLU A 153 -16.46 -10.31 -14.21
N GLN A 154 -16.20 -9.25 -14.96
CA GLN A 154 -16.49 -9.21 -16.41
C GLN A 154 -15.68 -10.25 -17.20
N GLN A 155 -14.50 -10.61 -16.73
CA GLN A 155 -13.67 -11.68 -17.27
C GLN A 155 -14.08 -13.07 -16.73
N SER A 156 -15.23 -13.18 -16.09
CA SER A 156 -15.79 -14.42 -15.53
C SER A 156 -14.96 -15.04 -14.40
N ALA A 157 -14.23 -14.24 -13.66
CA ALA A 157 -13.52 -14.71 -12.48
C ALA A 157 -14.52 -15.11 -11.38
N ARG A 158 -14.55 -16.41 -11.04
CA ARG A 158 -15.45 -16.95 -10.02
C ARG A 158 -14.99 -16.63 -8.61
N ARG A 159 -13.67 -16.55 -8.42
CA ARG A 159 -13.03 -16.26 -7.14
C ARG A 159 -12.11 -15.07 -7.32
N ILE A 160 -12.13 -14.16 -6.37
CA ILE A 160 -11.28 -12.99 -6.37
C ILE A 160 -10.47 -12.96 -5.09
N VAL A 161 -9.16 -12.85 -5.26
CA VAL A 161 -8.18 -12.67 -4.19
C VAL A 161 -7.55 -11.29 -4.36
N VAL A 162 -7.37 -10.57 -3.27
CA VAL A 162 -6.59 -9.34 -3.25
C VAL A 162 -5.23 -9.62 -2.64
N LEU A 163 -4.18 -9.17 -3.30
CA LEU A 163 -2.80 -9.24 -2.84
C LEU A 163 -2.24 -7.83 -2.79
N GLY A 164 -1.83 -7.38 -1.61
CA GLY A 164 -1.19 -6.08 -1.41
C GLY A 164 0.29 -6.24 -1.10
N HIS A 165 1.14 -5.43 -1.74
CA HIS A 165 2.57 -5.38 -1.50
C HIS A 165 2.98 -4.05 -0.87
N GLY A 166 3.84 -4.09 0.15
CA GLY A 166 4.30 -2.89 0.83
C GLY A 166 3.14 -2.06 1.40
N THR A 167 3.08 -0.78 1.11
CA THR A 167 1.97 0.08 1.53
C THR A 167 0.65 -0.26 0.83
N GLY A 168 0.71 -0.96 -0.31
CA GLY A 168 -0.48 -1.50 -0.97
C GLY A 168 -1.24 -2.51 -0.10
N ALA A 169 -0.54 -3.24 0.77
CA ALA A 169 -1.15 -4.11 1.76
C ALA A 169 -1.99 -3.33 2.78
N TYR A 170 -1.51 -2.18 3.21
CA TYR A 170 -2.27 -1.29 4.10
C TYR A 170 -3.57 -0.80 3.45
N TRP A 171 -3.50 -0.26 2.25
CA TRP A 171 -4.66 0.26 1.54
C TRP A 171 -5.69 -0.83 1.22
N ALA A 172 -5.21 -2.01 0.83
CA ALA A 172 -6.08 -3.16 0.59
C ALA A 172 -6.75 -3.66 1.88
N ALA A 173 -6.03 -3.72 2.99
CA ALA A 173 -6.60 -4.06 4.31
C ALA A 173 -7.66 -3.05 4.73
N ARG A 174 -7.39 -1.78 4.55
CA ARG A 174 -8.34 -0.70 4.86
C ARG A 174 -9.59 -0.78 3.99
N TYR A 175 -9.43 -1.03 2.69
CA TYR A 175 -10.53 -1.28 1.77
C TYR A 175 -11.42 -2.44 2.24
N LEU A 176 -10.82 -3.58 2.53
CA LEU A 176 -11.54 -4.78 2.95
C LEU A 176 -12.21 -4.62 4.32
N SER A 177 -11.60 -3.85 5.22
CA SER A 177 -12.19 -3.52 6.52
C SER A 177 -13.41 -2.60 6.41
N GLU A 178 -13.34 -1.57 5.57
CA GLU A 178 -14.41 -0.58 5.44
C GLU A 178 -15.53 -1.01 4.49
N ARG A 179 -15.20 -1.66 3.39
CA ARG A 179 -16.17 -2.03 2.34
C ARG A 179 -16.82 -3.40 2.55
N GLN A 180 -16.16 -4.32 3.25
CA GLN A 180 -16.65 -5.68 3.54
C GLN A 180 -17.21 -6.39 2.29
N THR A 181 -16.46 -6.35 1.19
CA THR A 181 -16.88 -6.82 -0.12
C THR A 181 -16.95 -8.36 -0.16
N ALA A 182 -18.15 -8.90 -0.34
CA ALA A 182 -18.37 -10.35 -0.38
C ALA A 182 -17.71 -11.05 -1.58
N GLN A 183 -17.37 -10.31 -2.63
CA GLN A 183 -16.72 -10.84 -3.84
C GLN A 183 -15.27 -11.24 -3.59
N VAL A 184 -14.60 -10.66 -2.59
CA VAL A 184 -13.23 -11.00 -2.26
C VAL A 184 -13.21 -12.12 -1.23
N GLU A 185 -12.67 -13.28 -1.61
CA GLU A 185 -12.65 -14.47 -0.76
C GLU A 185 -11.42 -14.56 0.13
N LYS A 186 -10.28 -14.08 -0.32
CA LYS A 186 -8.99 -14.19 0.38
C LYS A 186 -8.17 -12.92 0.21
N PHE A 187 -7.32 -12.66 1.19
CA PHE A 187 -6.39 -11.55 1.18
C PHE A 187 -4.96 -12.01 1.50
N VAL A 188 -4.00 -11.54 0.71
CA VAL A 188 -2.57 -11.80 0.91
C VAL A 188 -1.86 -10.47 1.09
N MET A 189 -1.16 -10.33 2.20
CA MET A 189 -0.22 -9.23 2.42
C MET A 189 1.21 -9.73 2.19
N VAL A 190 1.97 -8.98 1.42
CA VAL A 190 3.38 -9.27 1.17
C VAL A 190 4.22 -8.06 1.59
N ASP A 191 5.15 -8.28 2.50
CA ASP A 191 6.04 -7.23 3.01
C ASP A 191 5.27 -5.96 3.42
N ALA A 192 4.21 -6.15 4.21
CA ALA A 192 3.25 -5.12 4.54
C ALA A 192 3.90 -3.93 5.27
N GLN A 193 3.63 -2.74 4.78
CA GLN A 193 4.09 -1.47 5.34
C GLN A 193 2.89 -0.56 5.55
N ALA A 194 2.90 0.21 6.63
CA ALA A 194 1.93 1.27 6.83
C ALA A 194 2.51 2.60 6.33
N PRO A 195 1.70 3.45 5.67
CA PRO A 195 2.11 4.82 5.39
C PRO A 195 2.46 5.57 6.68
N ALA A 196 3.32 6.58 6.57
CA ALA A 196 3.64 7.44 7.71
C ALA A 196 2.35 8.04 8.31
N LYS A 197 2.23 8.02 9.63
CA LYS A 197 1.05 8.52 10.36
C LYS A 197 -0.29 7.86 9.96
N ALA A 198 -0.25 6.61 9.51
CA ALA A 198 -1.44 5.87 9.13
C ALA A 198 -2.42 5.72 10.31
N LYS A 199 -3.68 6.06 10.07
CA LYS A 199 -4.79 5.87 11.01
C LYS A 199 -5.96 5.21 10.29
N PRO A 200 -6.49 4.09 10.77
CA PRO A 200 -5.96 3.27 11.87
C PRO A 200 -4.66 2.55 11.48
N PRO A 201 -3.83 2.13 12.44
CA PRO A 201 -2.64 1.34 12.14
C PRO A 201 -3.01 -0.04 11.62
N LEU A 202 -2.10 -0.67 10.86
CA LEU A 202 -2.36 -1.97 10.23
C LEU A 202 -2.70 -3.07 11.24
N ALA A 203 -2.08 -3.06 12.43
CA ALA A 203 -2.38 -4.00 13.50
C ALA A 203 -3.81 -3.90 14.07
N GLU A 204 -4.47 -2.77 13.91
CA GLU A 204 -5.89 -2.60 14.24
C GLU A 204 -6.82 -3.04 13.10
N LEU A 205 -6.36 -2.94 11.86
CA LEU A 205 -7.14 -3.35 10.68
C LEU A 205 -7.21 -4.87 10.53
N THR A 206 -6.10 -5.56 10.69
CA THR A 206 -6.01 -7.01 10.42
C THR A 206 -7.01 -7.84 11.22
N PRO A 207 -7.28 -7.58 12.51
CA PRO A 207 -8.29 -8.34 13.24
C PRO A 207 -9.74 -8.08 12.80
N THR A 208 -10.00 -7.00 12.08
CA THR A 208 -11.34 -6.66 11.58
C THR A 208 -11.70 -7.39 10.29
N LEU A 209 -10.72 -8.00 9.63
CA LEU A 209 -10.89 -8.70 8.37
C LEU A 209 -11.62 -10.03 8.59
N LYS A 210 -12.72 -10.22 7.89
CA LYS A 210 -13.61 -11.41 8.03
C LYS A 210 -13.33 -12.51 7.01
N LEU A 211 -12.22 -12.41 6.28
CA LEU A 211 -11.82 -13.36 5.26
C LEU A 211 -10.45 -13.96 5.60
N PRO A 212 -10.14 -15.15 5.06
CA PRO A 212 -8.81 -15.73 5.21
C PRO A 212 -7.73 -14.77 4.74
N THR A 213 -6.76 -14.50 5.62
CA THR A 213 -5.69 -13.54 5.37
C THR A 213 -4.35 -14.18 5.65
N ALA A 214 -3.44 -14.09 4.68
CA ALA A 214 -2.04 -14.45 4.83
C ALA A 214 -1.17 -13.20 4.96
N ASP A 215 -0.30 -13.20 5.93
CA ASP A 215 0.69 -12.16 6.19
C ASP A 215 2.08 -12.71 5.93
N ILE A 216 2.63 -12.42 4.76
CA ILE A 216 3.96 -12.87 4.33
C ILE A 216 4.96 -11.76 4.65
N PHE A 217 5.89 -12.02 5.55
CA PHE A 217 6.87 -11.04 6.01
C PHE A 217 8.29 -11.60 6.00
N TYR A 218 9.29 -10.72 6.00
CA TYR A 218 10.70 -11.09 6.00
C TYR A 218 11.30 -10.99 7.40
N MET A 219 11.78 -12.12 7.91
CA MET A 219 12.37 -12.23 9.26
C MET A 219 13.66 -11.44 9.43
N ASP A 220 14.36 -11.21 8.32
CA ASP A 220 15.67 -10.54 8.31
C ASP A 220 15.57 -9.03 8.58
N LYS A 221 14.39 -8.48 8.48
CA LYS A 221 14.10 -7.08 8.77
C LYS A 221 13.51 -6.95 10.18
N PRO A 222 14.28 -6.44 11.18
CA PRO A 222 13.82 -6.40 12.57
C PRO A 222 12.52 -5.62 12.80
N LEU A 223 12.33 -4.49 12.11
CA LEU A 223 11.12 -3.68 12.22
C LEU A 223 9.90 -4.41 11.65
N ASP A 224 10.06 -5.08 10.51
CA ASP A 224 8.98 -5.83 9.88
C ASP A 224 8.61 -7.06 10.72
N ARG A 225 9.58 -7.73 11.28
CA ARG A 225 9.35 -8.85 12.22
C ARG A 225 8.59 -8.39 13.47
N HIS A 226 8.93 -7.24 14.03
CA HIS A 226 8.23 -6.68 15.18
C HIS A 226 6.77 -6.31 14.81
N ALA A 227 6.57 -5.63 13.70
CA ALA A 227 5.24 -5.29 13.21
C ALA A 227 4.38 -6.54 12.92
N ALA A 228 4.97 -7.59 12.35
CA ALA A 228 4.29 -8.86 12.13
C ALA A 228 3.86 -9.52 13.44
N LEU A 229 4.71 -9.46 14.48
CA LEU A 229 4.36 -9.95 15.80
C LEU A 229 3.17 -9.19 16.40
N GLU A 230 3.14 -7.89 16.27
CA GLU A 230 2.01 -7.05 16.72
C GLU A 230 0.71 -7.45 16.02
N ARG A 231 0.74 -7.66 14.72
CA ARG A 231 -0.44 -8.12 13.95
C ARG A 231 -0.92 -9.49 14.42
N MET A 232 0.00 -10.42 14.67
CA MET A 232 -0.35 -11.75 15.19
C MET A 232 -0.99 -11.67 16.58
N GLN A 233 -0.41 -10.88 17.48
CA GLN A 233 -0.93 -10.69 18.82
C GLN A 233 -2.33 -10.05 18.80
N ALA A 234 -2.54 -9.05 17.95
CA ALA A 234 -3.84 -8.41 17.78
C ALA A 234 -4.90 -9.41 17.28
N SER A 235 -4.54 -10.22 16.29
CA SER A 235 -5.42 -11.26 15.73
C SER A 235 -5.79 -12.34 16.76
N LYS A 236 -4.82 -12.76 17.58
CA LYS A 236 -5.07 -13.72 18.67
C LYS A 236 -6.01 -13.16 19.73
N ARG A 237 -5.81 -11.90 20.13
CA ARG A 237 -6.67 -11.25 21.14
C ARG A 237 -8.14 -11.19 20.70
N LEU A 238 -8.38 -10.93 19.43
CA LEU A 238 -9.73 -10.83 18.87
C LEU A 238 -10.22 -12.14 18.24
N LYS A 239 -9.49 -13.23 18.42
CA LYS A 239 -9.84 -14.57 17.93
C LYS A 239 -10.18 -14.58 16.44
N THR A 240 -9.40 -13.89 15.63
CA THR A 240 -9.57 -13.87 14.18
C THR A 240 -9.20 -15.25 13.61
N PRO A 241 -10.16 -16.06 13.14
CA PRO A 241 -9.92 -17.49 12.94
C PRO A 241 -9.11 -17.82 11.68
N ALA A 242 -8.97 -16.89 10.76
CA ALA A 242 -8.39 -17.14 9.44
C ALA A 242 -7.16 -16.30 9.13
N PHE A 243 -6.51 -15.76 10.15
CA PHE A 243 -5.25 -15.04 10.00
C PHE A 243 -4.06 -15.98 10.19
N SER A 244 -3.21 -16.08 9.18
CA SER A 244 -1.98 -16.88 9.21
C SER A 244 -0.78 -16.06 8.76
N GLN A 245 0.39 -16.39 9.30
CA GLN A 245 1.64 -15.76 8.91
C GLN A 245 2.60 -16.73 8.26
N VAL A 246 3.34 -16.23 7.27
CA VAL A 246 4.43 -16.93 6.59
C VAL A 246 5.68 -16.09 6.73
N ALA A 247 6.66 -16.61 7.46
CA ALA A 247 7.94 -15.96 7.64
C ALA A 247 8.92 -16.42 6.56
N LEU A 248 9.46 -15.45 5.80
CA LEU A 248 10.46 -15.69 4.77
C LEU A 248 11.82 -15.13 5.21
N ARG A 249 12.88 -15.67 4.65
CA ARG A 249 14.21 -15.09 4.69
C ARG A 249 14.57 -14.55 3.31
N ALA A 250 15.11 -13.35 3.27
CA ALA A 250 15.60 -12.79 2.02
C ALA A 250 16.75 -13.66 1.47
N LEU A 251 16.66 -13.98 0.20
CA LEU A 251 17.70 -14.72 -0.50
C LEU A 251 18.61 -13.75 -1.27
N PRO A 252 19.92 -14.01 -1.35
CA PRO A 252 20.84 -13.12 -2.06
C PRO A 252 20.59 -13.07 -3.57
N ASP A 253 20.14 -14.17 -4.17
CA ASP A 253 19.74 -14.21 -5.56
C ASP A 253 18.30 -13.73 -5.72
N ASN A 254 18.12 -12.64 -6.46
CA ASN A 254 16.81 -12.04 -6.70
C ASN A 254 15.82 -13.00 -7.38
N LYS A 255 16.28 -13.81 -8.33
CA LYS A 255 15.44 -14.80 -9.02
C LYS A 255 14.98 -15.90 -8.05
N ALA A 256 15.87 -16.38 -7.18
CA ALA A 256 15.53 -17.37 -6.17
C ALA A 256 14.55 -16.78 -5.13
N GLU A 257 14.74 -15.52 -4.74
CA GLU A 257 13.83 -14.82 -3.84
C GLU A 257 12.41 -14.71 -4.41
N GLN A 258 12.28 -14.32 -5.66
CA GLN A 258 10.99 -14.21 -6.34
C GLN A 258 10.31 -15.58 -6.51
N GLU A 259 11.08 -16.61 -6.77
CA GLU A 259 10.56 -17.99 -6.85
C GLU A 259 10.09 -18.48 -5.47
N GLN A 260 10.82 -18.18 -4.40
CA GLN A 260 10.41 -18.48 -3.04
C GLN A 260 9.07 -17.81 -2.70
N LEU A 261 8.95 -16.52 -2.97
CA LEU A 261 7.73 -15.76 -2.73
C LEU A 261 6.54 -16.36 -3.51
N PHE A 262 6.74 -16.63 -4.78
CA PHE A 262 5.69 -17.21 -5.63
C PHE A 262 5.23 -18.58 -5.10
N ARG A 263 6.13 -19.45 -4.72
CA ARG A 263 5.79 -20.78 -4.17
C ARG A 263 4.96 -20.67 -2.90
N ARG A 264 5.28 -19.71 -2.04
CA ARG A 264 4.53 -19.50 -0.79
C ARG A 264 3.15 -18.93 -1.05
N VAL A 265 3.02 -17.97 -1.96
CA VAL A 265 1.72 -17.44 -2.38
C VAL A 265 0.88 -18.54 -3.03
N ARG A 266 1.45 -19.28 -3.98
CA ARG A 266 0.76 -20.39 -4.64
C ARG A 266 0.31 -21.45 -3.65
N GLY A 267 1.16 -21.85 -2.73
CA GLY A 267 0.85 -22.87 -1.72
C GLY A 267 -0.30 -22.46 -0.81
N TRP A 268 -0.38 -21.19 -0.48
CA TRP A 268 -1.48 -20.69 0.32
C TRP A 268 -2.79 -20.52 -0.47
N LEU A 269 -2.71 -20.09 -1.73
CA LEU A 269 -3.88 -19.98 -2.62
C LEU A 269 -4.44 -21.35 -3.02
N ASN A 270 -3.56 -22.32 -3.26
CA ASN A 270 -3.90 -23.67 -3.72
C ASN A 270 -3.47 -24.69 -2.68
N PRO A 271 -4.12 -24.76 -1.51
CA PRO A 271 -3.75 -25.76 -0.52
C PRO A 271 -3.98 -27.14 -1.13
N GLN A 272 -2.97 -28.03 -0.99
CA GLN A 272 -3.13 -29.43 -1.37
C GLN A 272 -4.14 -30.06 -0.42
N THR A 273 -5.16 -30.70 -0.98
CA THR A 273 -6.04 -31.56 -0.20
C THR A 273 -5.20 -32.70 0.35
N PRO A 274 -5.18 -32.95 1.66
CA PRO A 274 -4.54 -34.15 2.18
C PRO A 274 -5.25 -35.38 1.57
N ASP A 275 -4.44 -36.31 1.02
CA ASP A 275 -4.91 -37.61 0.52
C ASP A 275 -5.53 -38.42 1.64
#